data_859fcd4af7a8d5fa1c3df2632b3ac79c
#
_entry.id   859fcd4af7a8d5fa1c3df2632b3ac79c
#
_cell.length_a   1.000
_cell.length_b   1.000
_cell.length_c   1.000
_cell.angle_alpha   90.00
_cell.angle_beta   90.00
_cell.angle_gamma   90.00
#
_symmetry.space_group_name_H-M   'P 1'
#
loop_
_entity.id
_entity.type
_entity.pdbx_description
1 polymer ?
#
loop_
_entity_poly.entity_id
_entity_poly.type
_entity_poly.pdbx_seq_one_letter_code
_entity_poly.pdbx_strand_id
1 'polypeptide(L)'
;MKNKLVILLMTFVITVISVSIGCERKEYTKEEIYDDFQKQLTKITSYTCIANVEAIGNKTTTKYVFKHTYKRPDYYKLEVKSPENIKGKVMEYKGDKLTVHNPNINDTIELPNVNNDSHYLFIGDFIKNYLENESVVLESTQDQLKIEIEIPGDNKYFNKQILYINNKTKNPEKMEIIDYEESPRFIVTYEDFKCEK
;
A
#
# COMPACT_ATOMS: atom_id res chain seq x y z
N MET A 1 3.95 -41.20 -53.74
CA MET A 1 4.85 -40.52 -52.76
C MET A 1 4.60 -39.03 -52.66
N LYS A 2 4.41 -38.26 -53.76
CA LYS A 2 4.20 -36.81 -53.72
C LYS A 2 3.01 -36.33 -52.85
N ASN A 3 1.87 -37.03 -52.91
CA ASN A 3 0.68 -36.61 -52.13
C ASN A 3 0.86 -36.77 -50.59
N LYS A 4 1.64 -37.80 -50.13
CA LYS A 4 1.95 -37.95 -48.70
C LYS A 4 2.87 -36.86 -48.18
N LEU A 5 3.82 -36.40 -49.03
CA LEU A 5 4.72 -35.30 -48.68
C LEU A 5 3.98 -33.96 -48.55
N VAL A 6 3.00 -33.69 -49.45
CA VAL A 6 2.17 -32.49 -49.44
C VAL A 6 1.29 -32.47 -48.19
N ILE A 7 0.70 -33.61 -47.80
CA ILE A 7 -0.14 -33.69 -46.59
C ILE A 7 0.73 -33.45 -45.34
N LEU A 8 1.94 -34.00 -45.26
CA LEU A 8 2.88 -33.82 -44.16
C LEU A 8 3.31 -32.36 -44.06
N LEU A 9 3.53 -31.68 -45.18
CA LEU A 9 3.88 -30.25 -45.22
C LEU A 9 2.72 -29.35 -44.78
N MET A 10 1.47 -29.67 -45.18
CA MET A 10 0.29 -28.95 -44.74
C MET A 10 0.03 -29.11 -43.23
N THR A 11 0.18 -30.32 -42.67
CA THR A 11 0.03 -30.52 -41.22
C THR A 11 1.09 -29.79 -40.43
N PHE A 12 2.32 -29.70 -40.94
CA PHE A 12 3.39 -28.95 -40.27
C PHE A 12 3.13 -27.44 -40.30
N VAL A 13 2.62 -26.89 -41.39
CA VAL A 13 2.26 -25.46 -41.49
C VAL A 13 1.11 -25.11 -40.53
N ILE A 14 0.08 -25.97 -40.44
CA ILE A 14 -1.04 -25.76 -39.51
C ILE A 14 -0.59 -25.80 -38.06
N THR A 15 0.34 -26.70 -37.68
CA THR A 15 0.89 -26.74 -36.32
C THR A 15 1.73 -25.51 -35.99
N VAL A 16 2.49 -24.97 -36.91
CA VAL A 16 3.29 -23.76 -36.71
C VAL A 16 2.38 -22.52 -36.50
N ILE A 17 1.27 -22.42 -37.23
CA ILE A 17 0.31 -21.31 -37.09
C ILE A 17 -0.42 -21.37 -35.73
N SER A 18 -0.70 -22.57 -35.22
CA SER A 18 -1.38 -22.76 -33.93
C SER A 18 -0.52 -22.32 -32.71
N VAL A 19 0.81 -22.34 -32.85
CA VAL A 19 1.72 -21.92 -31.77
C VAL A 19 1.92 -20.40 -31.75
N SER A 20 1.53 -19.69 -32.83
CA SER A 20 1.69 -18.24 -32.96
C SER A 20 0.52 -17.44 -32.33
N ILE A 21 -0.52 -18.11 -31.78
CA ILE A 21 -1.54 -17.46 -30.95
C ILE A 21 -0.92 -17.30 -29.56
N GLY A 22 0.12 -16.47 -29.47
CA GLY A 22 0.69 -16.02 -28.21
C GLY A 22 -0.40 -15.31 -27.42
N CYS A 23 -0.50 -15.59 -26.13
CA CYS A 23 -1.26 -14.79 -25.20
C CYS A 23 -0.88 -13.31 -25.44
N GLU A 24 -1.72 -12.55 -26.10
CA GLU A 24 -1.67 -11.09 -26.03
C GLU A 24 -1.84 -10.77 -24.54
N ARG A 25 -0.76 -10.34 -23.89
CA ARG A 25 -0.86 -9.71 -22.57
C ARG A 25 -1.76 -8.50 -22.78
N LYS A 26 -2.96 -8.57 -22.23
CA LYS A 26 -3.88 -7.43 -22.21
C LYS A 26 -3.14 -6.30 -21.50
N GLU A 27 -2.67 -5.31 -22.26
CA GLU A 27 -2.16 -4.07 -21.70
C GLU A 27 -3.39 -3.29 -21.22
N TYR A 28 -3.50 -3.15 -19.90
CA TYR A 28 -4.56 -2.33 -19.30
C TYR A 28 -4.26 -0.86 -19.55
N THR A 29 -5.28 -0.10 -19.93
CA THR A 29 -5.15 1.36 -19.99
C THR A 29 -5.00 1.94 -18.59
N LYS A 30 -4.51 3.19 -18.50
CA LYS A 30 -4.38 3.87 -17.20
C LYS A 30 -5.74 3.98 -16.50
N GLU A 31 -6.79 4.25 -17.26
CA GLU A 31 -8.16 4.35 -16.79
C GLU A 31 -8.68 3.02 -16.25
N GLU A 32 -8.43 1.90 -16.94
CA GLU A 32 -8.82 0.55 -16.45
C GLU A 32 -8.11 0.21 -15.14
N ILE A 33 -6.79 0.52 -15.04
CA ILE A 33 -6.00 0.28 -13.81
C ILE A 33 -6.57 1.10 -12.66
N TYR A 34 -6.91 2.35 -12.93
CA TYR A 34 -7.47 3.27 -11.95
C TYR A 34 -8.86 2.83 -11.46
N ASP A 35 -9.76 2.51 -12.37
CA ASP A 35 -11.10 2.02 -12.04
C ASP A 35 -11.07 0.74 -11.21
N ASP A 36 -10.18 -0.20 -11.57
CA ASP A 36 -9.98 -1.42 -10.80
C ASP A 36 -9.44 -1.13 -9.41
N PHE A 37 -8.53 -0.19 -9.31
CA PHE A 37 -7.99 0.24 -8.02
C PHE A 37 -9.06 0.87 -7.13
N GLN A 38 -9.83 1.82 -7.66
CA GLN A 38 -10.95 2.44 -6.92
C GLN A 38 -11.94 1.40 -6.40
N LYS A 39 -12.35 0.48 -7.26
CA LYS A 39 -13.27 -0.62 -6.89
C LYS A 39 -12.70 -1.52 -5.79
N GLN A 40 -11.37 -1.70 -5.75
CA GLN A 40 -10.74 -2.50 -4.70
C GLN A 40 -10.61 -1.74 -3.39
N LEU A 41 -10.19 -0.47 -3.42
CA LEU A 41 -10.08 0.36 -2.23
C LEU A 41 -11.39 0.46 -1.45
N THR A 42 -12.50 0.66 -2.18
CA THR A 42 -13.82 0.76 -1.54
C THR A 42 -14.28 -0.53 -0.87
N LYS A 43 -13.73 -1.68 -1.25
CA LYS A 43 -14.08 -2.99 -0.70
C LYS A 43 -13.22 -3.41 0.50
N ILE A 44 -12.08 -2.74 0.75
CA ILE A 44 -11.24 -3.09 1.90
C ILE A 44 -11.96 -2.69 3.18
N THR A 45 -12.38 -3.66 3.97
CA THR A 45 -12.99 -3.47 5.29
C THR A 45 -11.98 -3.62 6.41
N SER A 46 -10.99 -4.51 6.23
CA SER A 46 -9.89 -4.68 7.16
C SER A 46 -8.63 -5.14 6.44
N TYR A 47 -7.46 -4.90 7.04
CA TYR A 47 -6.21 -5.53 6.62
C TYR A 47 -5.24 -5.75 7.79
N THR A 48 -4.32 -6.68 7.57
CA THR A 48 -3.12 -6.85 8.38
C THR A 48 -1.90 -6.93 7.49
N CYS A 49 -0.77 -6.37 7.95
CA CYS A 49 0.52 -6.47 7.26
C CYS A 49 1.68 -6.28 8.23
N ILE A 50 2.89 -6.58 7.77
CA ILE A 50 4.14 -6.11 8.36
C ILE A 50 4.53 -4.83 7.62
N ALA A 51 4.80 -3.76 8.38
CA ALA A 51 5.23 -2.48 7.86
C ALA A 51 6.64 -2.19 8.35
N ASN A 52 7.60 -2.12 7.42
CA ASN A 52 8.94 -1.66 7.67
C ASN A 52 8.97 -0.16 7.45
N VAL A 53 9.18 0.60 8.52
CA VAL A 53 9.09 2.06 8.52
C VAL A 53 10.47 2.67 8.72
N GLU A 54 10.87 3.53 7.80
CA GLU A 54 12.03 4.42 7.95
C GLU A 54 11.51 5.81 8.28
N ALA A 55 11.78 6.29 9.48
CA ALA A 55 11.50 7.66 9.91
C ALA A 55 12.75 8.52 9.69
N ILE A 56 12.69 9.45 8.75
CA ILE A 56 13.79 10.25 8.27
C ILE A 56 13.76 11.61 8.97
N GLY A 57 14.61 11.77 9.97
CA GLY A 57 14.83 13.05 10.62
C GLY A 57 15.93 13.86 9.95
N ASN A 58 16.12 15.10 10.39
CA ASN A 58 17.13 15.99 9.81
C ASN A 58 18.60 15.51 10.01
N LYS A 59 18.86 14.65 10.99
CA LYS A 59 20.21 14.17 11.31
C LYS A 59 20.34 12.66 11.30
N THR A 60 19.26 11.95 11.51
CA THR A 60 19.26 10.49 11.69
C THR A 60 18.02 9.88 11.07
N THR A 61 18.18 8.67 10.56
CA THR A 61 17.05 7.82 10.15
C THR A 61 16.87 6.72 11.18
N THR A 62 15.66 6.55 11.66
CA THR A 62 15.29 5.48 12.59
C THR A 62 14.42 4.46 11.87
N LYS A 63 14.71 3.18 12.08
CA LYS A 63 13.96 2.07 11.46
C LYS A 63 13.09 1.37 12.49
N TYR A 64 11.86 1.11 12.09
CA TYR A 64 10.88 0.37 12.89
C TYR A 64 10.29 -0.75 12.06
N VAL A 65 9.88 -1.82 12.72
CA VAL A 65 9.04 -2.86 12.14
C VAL A 65 7.77 -2.95 12.98
N PHE A 66 6.63 -2.77 12.34
CA PHE A 66 5.33 -2.88 12.99
C PHE A 66 4.51 -3.99 12.35
N LYS A 67 3.70 -4.65 13.16
CA LYS A 67 2.51 -5.32 12.65
C LYS A 67 1.37 -4.29 12.64
N HIS A 68 0.85 -3.99 11.47
CA HIS A 68 -0.32 -3.15 11.29
C HIS A 68 -1.58 -4.00 11.30
N THR A 69 -2.64 -3.48 11.92
CA THR A 69 -4.00 -3.98 11.78
C THR A 69 -4.91 -2.76 11.61
N TYR A 70 -5.76 -2.83 10.61
CA TYR A 70 -6.77 -1.82 10.31
C TYR A 70 -8.13 -2.48 10.22
N LYS A 71 -9.19 -1.81 10.72
CA LYS A 71 -10.59 -2.16 10.50
C LYS A 71 -11.41 -0.88 10.37
N ARG A 72 -12.26 -0.83 9.37
CA ARG A 72 -13.23 0.27 9.22
C ARG A 72 -14.18 0.33 10.43
N PRO A 73 -14.69 1.51 10.78
CA PRO A 73 -14.32 2.80 10.19
C PRO A 73 -13.02 3.39 10.75
N ASP A 74 -12.69 3.20 12.03
CA ASP A 74 -11.70 4.01 12.74
C ASP A 74 -10.85 3.19 13.72
N TYR A 75 -10.59 1.92 13.41
CA TYR A 75 -9.73 1.09 14.22
C TYR A 75 -8.36 0.90 13.57
N TYR A 76 -7.32 1.33 14.26
CA TYR A 76 -5.91 1.19 13.86
C TYR A 76 -5.11 0.61 15.01
N LYS A 77 -4.26 -0.37 14.73
CA LYS A 77 -3.37 -0.97 15.71
C LYS A 77 -1.98 -1.14 15.14
N LEU A 78 -0.99 -0.66 15.89
CA LEU A 78 0.44 -0.84 15.66
C LEU A 78 1.01 -1.70 16.78
N GLU A 79 1.60 -2.83 16.45
CA GLU A 79 2.38 -3.63 17.39
C GLU A 79 3.85 -3.57 16.98
N VAL A 80 4.71 -3.07 17.84
CA VAL A 80 6.15 -2.93 17.59
C VAL A 80 6.82 -4.30 17.56
N LYS A 81 7.47 -4.63 16.45
CA LYS A 81 8.28 -5.84 16.28
C LYS A 81 9.78 -5.53 16.37
N SER A 82 10.18 -4.31 16.04
CA SER A 82 11.56 -3.81 16.13
C SER A 82 11.53 -2.28 16.30
N PRO A 83 12.49 -1.67 17.00
CA PRO A 83 13.68 -2.25 17.64
C PRO A 83 13.37 -2.95 18.99
N GLU A 84 14.32 -3.73 19.47
CA GLU A 84 14.14 -4.61 20.64
C GLU A 84 13.80 -3.86 21.94
N ASN A 85 14.35 -2.65 22.15
CA ASN A 85 14.12 -1.84 23.34
C ASN A 85 12.67 -1.36 23.53
N ILE A 86 11.84 -1.41 22.48
CA ILE A 86 10.42 -1.04 22.51
C ILE A 86 9.51 -2.15 21.95
N LYS A 87 10.08 -3.32 21.66
CA LYS A 87 9.35 -4.45 21.12
C LYS A 87 8.18 -4.87 22.02
N GLY A 88 7.08 -5.24 21.41
CA GLY A 88 5.86 -5.62 22.08
C GLY A 88 4.97 -4.45 22.50
N LYS A 89 5.43 -3.18 22.40
CA LYS A 89 4.53 -2.05 22.61
C LYS A 89 3.40 -2.08 21.57
N VAL A 90 2.20 -1.77 22.05
CA VAL A 90 1.00 -1.71 21.22
C VAL A 90 0.40 -0.31 21.33
N MET A 91 0.17 0.30 20.18
CA MET A 91 -0.62 1.53 20.04
C MET A 91 -1.92 1.16 19.33
N GLU A 92 -3.04 1.44 19.97
CA GLU A 92 -4.36 1.13 19.47
C GLU A 92 -5.21 2.39 19.44
N TYR A 93 -5.66 2.74 18.24
CA TYR A 93 -6.56 3.86 18.00
C TYR A 93 -7.97 3.32 17.76
N LYS A 94 -8.94 3.88 18.45
CA LYS A 94 -10.36 3.58 18.29
C LYS A 94 -11.17 4.86 18.39
N GLY A 95 -11.59 5.36 17.24
CA GLY A 95 -12.14 6.71 17.12
C GLY A 95 -11.08 7.74 17.50
N ASP A 96 -11.39 8.61 18.45
CA ASP A 96 -10.53 9.66 18.99
C ASP A 96 -9.63 9.23 20.16
N LYS A 97 -9.70 7.94 20.55
CA LYS A 97 -8.99 7.40 21.70
C LYS A 97 -7.73 6.65 21.27
N LEU A 98 -6.59 7.01 21.84
CA LEU A 98 -5.35 6.26 21.76
C LEU A 98 -5.06 5.51 23.06
N THR A 99 -4.88 4.20 22.97
CA THR A 99 -4.39 3.35 24.05
C THR A 99 -2.97 2.90 23.72
N VAL A 100 -2.03 3.15 24.62
CA VAL A 100 -0.63 2.69 24.50
C VAL A 100 -0.36 1.69 25.62
N HIS A 101 -0.16 0.44 25.23
CA HIS A 101 0.26 -0.62 26.17
C HIS A 101 1.75 -0.88 26.02
N ASN A 102 2.46 -0.87 27.17
CA ASN A 102 3.89 -1.19 27.24
C ASN A 102 4.09 -2.47 28.08
N PRO A 103 4.30 -3.63 27.45
CA PRO A 103 4.42 -4.90 28.18
C PRO A 103 5.67 -4.97 29.04
N ASN A 104 6.73 -4.20 28.74
CA ASN A 104 7.98 -4.23 29.51
C ASN A 104 7.84 -3.70 30.95
N ILE A 105 6.84 -2.86 31.19
CA ILE A 105 6.53 -2.30 32.51
C ILE A 105 5.10 -2.64 32.93
N ASN A 106 4.41 -3.45 32.13
CA ASN A 106 3.00 -3.83 32.33
C ASN A 106 2.08 -2.62 32.57
N ASP A 107 2.30 -1.55 31.82
CA ASP A 107 1.58 -0.29 31.94
C ASP A 107 0.74 0.01 30.70
N THR A 108 -0.39 0.68 30.92
CA THR A 108 -1.30 1.09 29.85
C THR A 108 -1.73 2.53 30.08
N ILE A 109 -1.51 3.36 29.10
CA ILE A 109 -1.90 4.77 29.09
C ILE A 109 -3.02 4.95 28.07
N GLU A 110 -4.08 5.66 28.47
CA GLU A 110 -5.17 6.07 27.57
C GLU A 110 -5.13 7.59 27.39
N LEU A 111 -5.11 8.01 26.13
CA LEU A 111 -5.11 9.41 25.72
C LEU A 111 -6.40 9.68 24.94
N PRO A 112 -7.33 10.47 25.48
CA PRO A 112 -8.51 10.92 24.73
C PRO A 112 -8.17 12.09 23.81
N ASN A 113 -9.02 12.34 22.83
CA ASN A 113 -8.93 13.45 21.88
C ASN A 113 -7.59 13.55 21.15
N VAL A 114 -7.04 12.42 20.75
CA VAL A 114 -5.84 12.40 19.91
C VAL A 114 -6.22 12.78 18.49
N ASN A 115 -5.67 13.91 18.02
CA ASN A 115 -5.86 14.34 16.64
C ASN A 115 -5.39 13.26 15.65
N ASN A 116 -6.11 13.13 14.56
CA ASN A 116 -5.90 12.08 13.54
C ASN A 116 -4.56 12.16 12.79
N ASP A 117 -3.71 13.16 13.05
CA ASP A 117 -2.44 13.41 12.35
C ASP A 117 -1.40 12.27 12.48
N SER A 118 -1.64 11.32 13.39
CA SER A 118 -0.73 10.18 13.60
C SER A 118 -1.06 8.94 12.77
N HIS A 119 -2.12 8.96 11.97
CA HIS A 119 -2.58 7.81 11.20
C HIS A 119 -2.01 7.74 9.77
N TYR A 120 -1.28 8.74 9.32
CA TYR A 120 -0.77 8.84 7.93
C TYR A 120 0.10 7.66 7.47
N LEU A 121 0.58 6.82 8.41
CA LEU A 121 1.31 5.58 8.08
C LEU A 121 0.38 4.41 7.72
N PHE A 122 -0.93 4.57 7.86
CA PHE A 122 -1.89 3.52 7.55
C PHE A 122 -2.52 3.71 6.18
N ILE A 123 -2.66 2.61 5.45
CA ILE A 123 -3.35 2.58 4.16
C ILE A 123 -4.83 2.95 4.31
N GLY A 124 -5.45 2.64 5.47
CA GLY A 124 -6.83 3.04 5.75
C GLY A 124 -7.02 4.55 5.77
N ASP A 125 -6.05 5.28 6.31
CA ASP A 125 -6.05 6.74 6.32
C ASP A 125 -5.79 7.31 4.91
N PHE A 126 -4.84 6.71 4.18
CA PHE A 126 -4.64 7.04 2.78
C PHE A 126 -5.93 6.90 1.96
N ILE A 127 -6.69 5.82 2.16
CA ILE A 127 -7.97 5.60 1.48
C ILE A 127 -8.96 6.73 1.80
N LYS A 128 -9.06 7.13 3.07
CA LYS A 128 -9.92 8.23 3.50
C LYS A 128 -9.53 9.53 2.82
N ASN A 129 -8.26 9.93 2.94
CA ASN A 129 -7.73 11.14 2.33
C ASN A 129 -7.90 11.13 0.80
N TYR A 130 -7.67 9.99 0.16
CA TYR A 130 -7.87 9.80 -1.28
C TYR A 130 -9.32 10.06 -1.73
N LEU A 131 -10.30 9.60 -0.96
CA LEU A 131 -11.72 9.79 -1.28
C LEU A 131 -12.19 11.23 -1.05
N GLU A 132 -11.52 11.98 -0.20
CA GLU A 132 -11.81 13.38 0.13
C GLU A 132 -10.96 14.37 -0.67
N ASN A 133 -9.97 13.90 -1.43
CA ASN A 133 -8.99 14.73 -2.13
C ASN A 133 -9.48 15.14 -3.52
N GLU A 134 -9.40 16.44 -3.83
CA GLU A 134 -9.77 17.00 -5.13
C GLU A 134 -8.63 16.87 -6.18
N SER A 135 -7.39 16.72 -5.72
CA SER A 135 -6.19 16.69 -6.56
C SER A 135 -5.44 15.37 -6.39
N VAL A 136 -5.72 14.41 -7.26
CA VAL A 136 -5.03 13.11 -7.26
C VAL A 136 -4.14 13.02 -8.47
N VAL A 137 -2.84 12.74 -8.27
CA VAL A 137 -1.90 12.48 -9.36
C VAL A 137 -1.69 10.98 -9.51
N LEU A 138 -1.82 10.49 -10.74
CA LEU A 138 -1.73 9.08 -11.08
C LEU A 138 -0.62 8.85 -12.12
N GLU A 139 0.29 7.96 -11.79
CA GLU A 139 1.32 7.49 -12.69
C GLU A 139 1.28 5.96 -12.74
N SER A 140 1.15 5.37 -13.91
CA SER A 140 1.15 3.93 -14.09
C SER A 140 2.31 3.48 -14.95
N THR A 141 3.01 2.46 -14.52
CA THR A 141 3.98 1.69 -15.28
C THR A 141 3.41 0.28 -15.53
N GLN A 142 4.15 -0.57 -16.24
CA GLN A 142 3.74 -1.96 -16.46
C GLN A 142 3.55 -2.75 -15.16
N ASP A 143 4.38 -2.50 -14.15
CA ASP A 143 4.41 -3.30 -12.92
C ASP A 143 3.76 -2.59 -11.72
N GLN A 144 3.64 -1.26 -11.73
CA GLN A 144 3.27 -0.49 -10.55
C GLN A 144 2.37 0.71 -10.89
N LEU A 145 1.38 0.94 -10.04
CA LEU A 145 0.58 2.16 -9.99
C LEU A 145 1.07 3.03 -8.83
N LYS A 146 1.41 4.29 -9.11
CA LYS A 146 1.74 5.32 -8.13
C LYS A 146 0.56 6.27 -8.01
N ILE A 147 0.16 6.55 -6.79
CA ILE A 147 -0.93 7.47 -6.45
C ILE A 147 -0.41 8.48 -5.47
N GLU A 148 -0.45 9.74 -5.84
CA GLU A 148 -0.03 10.86 -5.01
C GLU A 148 -1.26 11.68 -4.63
N ILE A 149 -1.38 12.01 -3.34
CA ILE A 149 -2.42 12.86 -2.77
C ILE A 149 -1.81 13.86 -1.81
N GLU A 150 -2.44 15.00 -1.68
CA GLU A 150 -2.10 15.96 -0.64
C GLU A 150 -2.67 15.52 0.71
N ILE A 151 -1.91 15.76 1.79
CA ILE A 151 -2.36 15.53 3.16
C ILE A 151 -3.07 16.79 3.64
N PRO A 152 -4.31 16.70 4.14
CA PRO A 152 -5.01 17.87 4.67
C PRO A 152 -4.29 18.49 5.87
N GLY A 153 -4.27 19.83 5.93
CA GLY A 153 -3.71 20.60 7.06
C GLY A 153 -2.40 21.30 6.74
N ASP A 154 -1.88 22.06 7.70
CA ASP A 154 -0.71 22.94 7.56
C ASP A 154 0.54 22.36 8.25
N ASN A 155 0.73 21.05 8.26
CA ASN A 155 1.89 20.45 8.88
C ASN A 155 3.07 20.37 7.90
N LYS A 156 4.10 21.16 8.13
CA LYS A 156 5.29 21.23 7.25
C LYS A 156 6.00 19.89 7.00
N TYR A 157 5.81 18.91 7.87
CA TYR A 157 6.42 17.57 7.75
C TYR A 157 5.54 16.55 7.02
N PHE A 158 4.27 16.87 6.81
CA PHE A 158 3.28 16.00 6.20
C PHE A 158 2.52 16.78 5.12
N ASN A 159 3.07 16.80 3.91
CA ASN A 159 2.48 17.52 2.78
C ASN A 159 1.76 16.57 1.82
N LYS A 160 2.41 15.46 1.48
CA LYS A 160 1.90 14.51 0.50
C LYS A 160 2.04 13.07 0.98
N GLN A 161 1.11 12.22 0.58
CA GLN A 161 1.23 10.76 0.64
C GLN A 161 1.34 10.21 -0.78
N ILE A 162 2.30 9.30 -1.00
CA ILE A 162 2.49 8.60 -2.27
C ILE A 162 2.38 7.12 -2.00
N LEU A 163 1.35 6.47 -2.55
CA LEU A 163 1.13 5.04 -2.43
C LEU A 163 1.53 4.32 -3.72
N TYR A 164 2.32 3.28 -3.58
CA TYR A 164 2.75 2.41 -4.66
C TYR A 164 2.07 1.05 -4.55
N ILE A 165 1.44 0.61 -5.63
CA ILE A 165 0.63 -0.59 -5.71
C ILE A 165 1.14 -1.48 -6.83
N ASN A 166 1.32 -2.75 -6.53
CA ASN A 166 1.70 -3.74 -7.53
C ASN A 166 0.52 -4.01 -8.49
N ASN A 167 0.74 -3.84 -9.79
CA ASN A 167 -0.30 -3.99 -10.79
C ASN A 167 -0.79 -5.45 -10.95
N LYS A 168 0.01 -6.44 -10.56
CA LYS A 168 -0.34 -7.87 -10.67
C LYS A 168 -1.14 -8.34 -9.45
N THR A 169 -0.59 -8.09 -8.25
CA THR A 169 -1.21 -8.53 -6.99
C THR A 169 -2.28 -7.58 -6.48
N LYS A 170 -2.24 -6.32 -6.94
CA LYS A 170 -3.09 -5.21 -6.48
C LYS A 170 -2.89 -4.86 -5.00
N ASN A 171 -1.81 -5.35 -4.41
CA ASN A 171 -1.46 -5.04 -3.02
C ASN A 171 -0.60 -3.78 -2.95
N PRO A 172 -0.75 -2.99 -1.90
CA PRO A 172 0.20 -1.95 -1.55
C PRO A 172 1.59 -2.53 -1.30
N GLU A 173 2.62 -1.91 -1.84
CA GLU A 173 4.02 -2.29 -1.65
C GLU A 173 4.79 -1.27 -0.83
N LYS A 174 4.54 0.01 -1.09
CA LYS A 174 5.26 1.10 -0.44
C LYS A 174 4.37 2.31 -0.27
N MET A 175 4.62 3.09 0.79
CA MET A 175 4.09 4.44 0.97
C MET A 175 5.22 5.39 1.34
N GLU A 176 5.19 6.59 0.80
CA GLU A 176 6.07 7.69 1.17
C GLU A 176 5.24 8.84 1.71
N ILE A 177 5.72 9.48 2.75
CA ILE A 177 5.21 10.74 3.27
C ILE A 177 6.27 11.80 3.02
N ILE A 178 5.88 12.81 2.28
CA ILE A 178 6.75 13.86 1.75
C ILE A 178 6.41 15.17 2.47
N ASP A 179 7.42 15.96 2.81
CA ASP A 179 7.25 17.29 3.37
C ASP A 179 7.10 18.39 2.29
N TYR A 180 6.94 19.64 2.73
CA TYR A 180 6.84 20.79 1.82
C TYR A 180 8.11 21.09 1.00
N GLU A 181 9.26 20.54 1.41
CA GLU A 181 10.54 20.66 0.69
C GLU A 181 10.75 19.50 -0.30
N GLU A 182 9.70 18.74 -0.59
CA GLU A 182 9.71 17.53 -1.45
C GLU A 182 10.68 16.45 -0.93
N SER A 183 10.95 16.43 0.38
CA SER A 183 11.84 15.47 1.02
C SER A 183 11.03 14.38 1.73
N PRO A 184 11.40 13.10 1.58
CA PRO A 184 10.71 12.03 2.29
C PRO A 184 10.98 12.11 3.79
N ARG A 185 9.91 12.04 4.58
CA ARG A 185 9.94 11.98 6.05
C ARG A 185 9.67 10.58 6.57
N PHE A 186 8.83 9.83 5.86
CA PHE A 186 8.62 8.42 6.15
C PHE A 186 8.62 7.62 4.86
N ILE A 187 9.25 6.46 4.91
CA ILE A 187 9.14 5.44 3.87
C ILE A 187 8.64 4.17 4.56
N VAL A 188 7.51 3.66 4.10
CA VAL A 188 6.90 2.44 4.63
C VAL A 188 6.88 1.39 3.54
N THR A 189 7.46 0.23 3.78
CA THR A 189 7.37 -0.93 2.88
C THR A 189 6.47 -1.98 3.52
N TYR A 190 5.51 -2.50 2.76
CA TYR A 190 4.52 -3.44 3.24
C TYR A 190 4.84 -4.87 2.80
N GLU A 191 4.84 -5.80 3.76
CA GLU A 191 5.01 -7.23 3.54
C GLU A 191 3.81 -7.99 4.13
N ASP A 192 3.55 -9.19 3.64
CA ASP A 192 2.47 -10.07 4.11
C ASP A 192 1.10 -9.40 4.15
N PHE A 193 0.81 -8.56 3.17
CA PHE A 193 -0.44 -7.82 3.10
C PHE A 193 -1.64 -8.75 2.88
N LYS A 194 -2.55 -8.78 3.85
CA LYS A 194 -3.77 -9.57 3.82
C LYS A 194 -4.95 -8.67 4.08
N CYS A 195 -5.91 -8.62 3.16
CA CYS A 195 -7.13 -7.83 3.31
C CYS A 195 -8.38 -8.73 3.32
N GLU A 196 -9.39 -8.27 4.07
CA GLU A 196 -10.77 -8.76 4.01
C GLU A 196 -11.60 -7.73 3.22
N LYS A 197 -12.47 -8.23 2.38
CA LYS A 197 -13.31 -7.44 1.46
C LYS A 197 -14.77 -7.54 1.86
#